data_dc70b8020ad711dc657f1237a3d76374
#
_entry.id   dc70b8020ad711dc657f1237a3d76374
#
_cell.length_a   1.000
_cell.length_b   1.000
_cell.length_c   1.000
_cell.angle_alpha   90.00
_cell.angle_beta   90.00
_cell.angle_gamma   90.00
#
_symmetry.space_group_name_H-M   'P 1'
#
loop_
_entity.id
_entity.type
_entity.pdbx_description
1 polymer ?
#
loop_
_entity_poly.entity_id
_entity_poly.type
_entity_poly.pdbx_seq_one_letter_code
_entity_poly.pdbx_strand_id
1 'polypeptide(L)'
;MLDSLMAHGRAAAERLMADECRVTKAGGVTVDPDTGQSVPKLTEVYAGKCKVQTSGGVGGDTTDTGVVVNEWLVRVDFPWATRGLTPDMVVEITKSGDPNLVGHKFRLVSPQSQKTHATAQRWNVKEAL
;
A
#
# COMPACT_ATOMS: atom_id res chain seq x y z
N MET A 1 18.89 9.25 -22.78
CA MET A 1 19.73 9.14 -21.58
C MET A 1 18.95 9.13 -20.29
N LEU A 2 18.10 10.14 -20.06
CA LEU A 2 17.26 10.17 -18.85
C LEU A 2 16.31 8.97 -18.80
N ASP A 3 15.69 8.61 -19.92
CA ASP A 3 14.77 7.47 -19.98
C ASP A 3 15.45 6.16 -19.61
N SER A 4 16.68 5.97 -20.01
CA SER A 4 17.45 4.78 -19.67
C SER A 4 17.78 4.73 -18.18
N LEU A 5 18.17 5.86 -17.60
CA LEU A 5 18.44 5.96 -16.17
C LEU A 5 17.17 5.70 -15.34
N MET A 6 16.03 6.25 -15.77
CA MET A 6 14.77 6.01 -15.10
C MET A 6 14.34 4.56 -15.19
N ALA A 7 14.52 3.93 -16.35
CA ALA A 7 14.21 2.51 -16.52
C ALA A 7 15.05 1.63 -15.59
N HIS A 8 16.33 1.93 -15.45
CA HIS A 8 17.21 1.21 -14.53
C HIS A 8 16.81 1.42 -13.07
N GLY A 9 16.48 2.67 -12.70
CA GLY A 9 16.03 2.99 -11.35
C GLY A 9 14.73 2.28 -10.99
N ARG A 10 13.78 2.25 -11.91
CA ARG A 10 12.50 1.57 -11.71
C ARG A 10 12.67 0.06 -11.61
N ALA A 11 13.53 -0.53 -12.45
CA ALA A 11 13.84 -1.95 -12.38
C ALA A 11 14.52 -2.30 -11.06
N ALA A 12 15.45 -1.46 -10.60
CA ALA A 12 16.11 -1.66 -9.31
C ALA A 12 15.12 -1.59 -8.15
N ALA A 13 14.19 -0.63 -8.19
CA ALA A 13 13.15 -0.52 -7.16
C ALA A 13 12.25 -1.76 -7.15
N GLU A 14 11.86 -2.27 -8.31
CA GLU A 14 11.03 -3.47 -8.40
C GLU A 14 11.73 -4.72 -7.88
N ARG A 15 13.04 -4.82 -8.06
CA ARG A 15 13.80 -5.95 -7.51
C ARG A 15 13.78 -6.01 -6.00
N LEU A 16 13.58 -4.89 -5.34
CA LEU A 16 13.46 -4.84 -3.88
C LEU A 16 12.04 -5.13 -3.40
N MET A 17 11.08 -5.23 -4.32
CA MET A 17 9.69 -5.54 -3.99
C MET A 17 9.51 -7.06 -3.91
N ALA A 18 9.83 -7.60 -2.74
CA ALA A 18 9.80 -9.04 -2.48
C ALA A 18 8.43 -9.54 -2.02
N ASP A 19 7.55 -8.64 -1.66
CA ASP A 19 6.20 -8.98 -1.22
C ASP A 19 5.24 -8.98 -2.41
N GLU A 20 4.13 -9.68 -2.26
CA GLU A 20 3.03 -9.65 -3.21
C GLU A 20 1.76 -9.20 -2.51
N CYS A 21 0.93 -8.49 -3.23
CA CYS A 21 -0.30 -7.94 -2.68
C CYS A 21 -1.44 -7.96 -3.69
N ARG A 22 -2.62 -7.70 -3.17
CA ARG A 22 -3.83 -7.51 -3.95
C ARG A 22 -4.51 -6.24 -3.47
N VAL A 23 -4.77 -5.33 -4.39
CA VAL A 23 -5.46 -4.07 -4.08
C VAL A 23 -6.88 -4.16 -4.59
N THR A 24 -7.82 -3.88 -3.70
CA THR A 24 -9.24 -3.93 -4.01
C THR A 24 -9.91 -2.60 -3.71
N LYS A 25 -10.97 -2.35 -4.47
CA LYS A 25 -11.82 -1.18 -4.30
C LYS A 25 -13.23 -1.65 -3.98
N ALA A 26 -13.82 -1.08 -2.94
CA ALA A 26 -15.23 -1.33 -2.64
C ALA A 26 -16.09 -0.52 -3.61
N GLY A 27 -17.05 -1.18 -4.24
CA GLY A 27 -17.94 -0.51 -5.20
C GLY A 27 -19.26 -1.25 -5.31
N GLY A 28 -20.29 -0.68 -4.71
CA GLY A 28 -21.63 -1.26 -4.78
C GLY A 28 -21.81 -2.45 -3.84
N VAL A 29 -22.93 -3.12 -4.02
CA VAL A 29 -23.37 -4.22 -3.18
C VAL A 29 -23.81 -5.36 -4.10
N THR A 30 -23.45 -6.57 -3.75
CA THR A 30 -23.96 -7.77 -4.41
C THR A 30 -24.71 -8.61 -3.39
N VAL A 31 -25.62 -9.45 -3.88
CA VAL A 31 -26.41 -10.32 -3.01
C VAL A 31 -25.78 -11.71 -3.02
N ASP A 32 -25.52 -12.22 -1.82
CA ASP A 32 -25.05 -13.60 -1.67
C ASP A 32 -26.19 -14.56 -2.03
N PRO A 33 -26.06 -15.42 -3.06
CA PRO A 33 -27.12 -16.33 -3.47
C PRO A 33 -27.44 -17.38 -2.41
N ASP A 34 -26.52 -17.69 -1.51
CA ASP A 34 -26.73 -18.71 -0.49
C ASP A 34 -27.47 -18.18 0.73
N THR A 35 -27.19 -16.95 1.14
CA THR A 35 -27.77 -16.36 2.35
C THR A 35 -28.79 -15.27 2.08
N GLY A 36 -28.83 -14.72 0.86
CA GLY A 36 -29.67 -13.59 0.51
C GLY A 36 -29.21 -12.26 1.13
N GLN A 37 -28.07 -12.24 1.80
CA GLN A 37 -27.55 -11.04 2.43
C GLN A 37 -26.79 -10.18 1.43
N SER A 38 -26.87 -8.87 1.63
CA SER A 38 -26.08 -7.92 0.85
C SER A 38 -24.64 -7.91 1.35
N VAL A 39 -23.70 -8.11 0.45
CA VAL A 39 -22.28 -8.06 0.75
C VAL A 39 -21.60 -7.01 -0.11
N PRO A 40 -20.56 -6.33 0.40
CA PRO A 40 -19.82 -5.37 -0.42
C PRO A 40 -19.21 -6.05 -1.63
N LYS A 41 -19.32 -5.39 -2.78
CA LYS A 41 -18.66 -5.86 -4.00
C LYS A 41 -17.24 -5.28 -4.01
N LEU A 42 -16.25 -6.16 -4.09
CA LEU A 42 -14.86 -5.78 -4.20
C LEU A 42 -14.38 -5.98 -5.63
N THR A 43 -13.74 -4.94 -6.16
CA THR A 43 -13.15 -5.00 -7.50
C THR A 43 -11.64 -4.97 -7.34
N GLU A 44 -10.95 -5.92 -7.96
CA GLU A 44 -9.49 -5.95 -7.95
C GLU A 44 -8.97 -4.85 -8.88
N VAL A 45 -8.09 -4.02 -8.35
CA VAL A 45 -7.45 -2.92 -9.10
C VAL A 45 -6.05 -3.29 -9.51
N TYR A 46 -5.34 -4.00 -8.64
CA TYR A 46 -3.96 -4.40 -8.87
C TYR A 46 -3.68 -5.69 -8.10
N ALA A 47 -2.85 -6.54 -8.69
CA ALA A 47 -2.30 -7.70 -8.01
C ALA A 47 -0.88 -7.92 -8.52
N GLY A 48 0.06 -8.02 -7.63
CA GLY A 48 1.45 -8.21 -8.00
C GLY A 48 2.42 -7.77 -6.92
N LYS A 49 3.59 -7.38 -7.34
CA LYS A 49 4.70 -7.04 -6.44
C LYS A 49 4.42 -5.79 -5.63
N CYS A 50 4.92 -5.78 -4.42
CA CYS A 50 4.92 -4.59 -3.57
C CYS A 50 6.04 -4.69 -2.54
N LYS A 51 6.22 -3.61 -1.79
CA LYS A 51 7.16 -3.56 -0.68
C LYS A 51 6.50 -2.83 0.47
N VAL A 52 6.43 -3.48 1.61
CA VAL A 52 5.91 -2.86 2.83
C VAL A 52 7.09 -2.31 3.62
N GLN A 53 7.04 -1.05 3.95
CA GLN A 53 8.05 -0.41 4.78
C GLN A 53 7.41 0.25 5.98
N THR A 54 7.97 -0.05 7.15
CA THR A 54 7.65 0.69 8.36
C THR A 54 8.83 1.58 8.67
N SER A 55 8.63 2.88 8.67
CA SER A 55 9.64 3.74 9.25
C SER A 55 9.43 3.75 10.75
N GLY A 56 10.46 3.33 11.46
CA GLY A 56 10.46 3.29 12.91
C GLY A 56 10.10 4.64 13.48
N GLY A 57 9.17 4.63 14.42
CA GLY A 57 8.58 5.79 15.03
C GLY A 57 9.60 6.73 15.64
N VAL A 58 10.17 7.49 14.78
CA VAL A 58 11.15 8.47 15.20
C VAL A 58 10.45 9.75 15.59
N GLY A 59 10.72 10.16 16.77
CA GLY A 59 10.41 11.49 17.13
C GLY A 59 8.95 11.77 17.19
N GLY A 60 8.27 11.03 18.00
CA GLY A 60 6.92 11.41 18.31
C GLY A 60 6.87 12.86 18.70
N ASP A 61 5.91 13.57 18.17
CA ASP A 61 5.68 14.94 18.58
C ASP A 61 5.37 14.97 20.07
N THR A 62 6.02 15.88 20.77
CA THR A 62 5.71 16.13 22.16
C THR A 62 4.38 16.86 22.18
N THR A 63 3.36 16.26 22.75
CA THR A 63 2.10 16.94 22.96
C THR A 63 2.26 18.00 24.07
N ASP A 64 1.31 18.91 24.16
CA ASP A 64 1.31 19.95 25.20
C ASP A 64 1.36 19.38 26.62
N THR A 65 1.02 18.12 26.78
CA THR A 65 1.08 17.42 28.08
C THR A 65 2.43 16.76 28.34
N GLY A 66 3.39 16.88 27.41
CA GLY A 66 4.70 16.27 27.53
C GLY A 66 4.72 14.78 27.22
N VAL A 67 3.63 14.24 26.72
CA VAL A 67 3.56 12.83 26.33
C VAL A 67 4.16 12.66 24.94
N VAL A 68 5.13 11.76 24.82
CA VAL A 68 5.72 11.42 23.52
C VAL A 68 4.82 10.39 22.84
N VAL A 69 4.26 10.76 21.70
CA VAL A 69 3.45 9.86 20.90
C VAL A 69 4.35 9.27 19.81
N ASN A 70 4.59 7.97 19.88
CA ASN A 70 5.34 7.25 18.86
C ASN A 70 4.36 6.69 17.83
N GLU A 71 4.33 7.30 16.65
CA GLU A 71 3.57 6.76 15.54
C GLU A 71 4.48 6.00 14.59
N TRP A 72 4.08 4.77 14.27
CA TRP A 72 4.74 4.00 13.24
C TRP A 72 4.12 4.37 11.89
N LEU A 73 4.95 4.91 11.02
CA LEU A 73 4.52 5.21 9.67
C LEU A 73 4.68 3.97 8.81
N VAL A 74 3.60 3.52 8.22
CA VAL A 74 3.61 2.39 7.29
C VAL A 74 3.44 2.92 5.88
N ARG A 75 4.26 2.41 4.98
CA ARG A 75 4.25 2.77 3.59
C ARG A 75 4.26 1.51 2.74
N VAL A 76 3.48 1.51 1.68
CA VAL A 76 3.53 0.45 0.67
C VAL A 76 4.00 1.06 -0.64
N ASP A 77 5.02 0.44 -1.22
CA ASP A 77 5.58 0.83 -2.50
C ASP A 77 5.10 -0.15 -3.57
N PHE A 78 4.61 0.40 -4.68
CA PHE A 78 4.17 -0.37 -5.85
C PHE A 78 5.09 -0.05 -7.04
N PRO A 79 5.16 -0.94 -8.05
CA PRO A 79 5.89 -0.62 -9.27
C PRO A 79 5.42 0.70 -9.87
N TRP A 80 6.34 1.44 -10.47
CA TRP A 80 6.02 2.76 -11.01
C TRP A 80 4.89 2.72 -12.04
N ALA A 81 4.80 1.64 -12.81
CA ALA A 81 3.77 1.50 -13.85
C ALA A 81 2.36 1.24 -13.31
N THR A 82 2.22 1.00 -12.00
CA THR A 82 0.92 0.76 -11.38
C THR A 82 0.04 2.00 -11.52
N ARG A 83 -1.19 1.80 -11.94
CA ARG A 83 -2.14 2.89 -12.16
C ARG A 83 -3.48 2.56 -11.51
N GLY A 84 -4.28 3.57 -11.27
CA GLY A 84 -5.63 3.41 -10.75
C GLY A 84 -5.72 3.39 -9.23
N LEU A 85 -4.61 3.59 -8.53
CA LEU A 85 -4.63 3.64 -7.06
C LEU A 85 -5.23 4.96 -6.58
N THR A 86 -6.19 4.86 -5.67
CA THR A 86 -6.83 6.02 -5.06
C THR A 86 -6.96 5.80 -3.55
N PRO A 87 -7.16 6.86 -2.76
CA PRO A 87 -7.40 6.71 -1.33
C PRO A 87 -8.58 5.78 -1.03
N ASP A 88 -8.53 5.15 0.12
CA ASP A 88 -9.52 4.22 0.67
C ASP A 88 -9.55 2.83 0.01
N MET A 89 -8.73 2.57 -0.99
CA MET A 89 -8.52 1.22 -1.47
C MET A 89 -7.79 0.39 -0.40
N VAL A 90 -8.03 -0.92 -0.41
CA VAL A 90 -7.45 -1.84 0.56
C VAL A 90 -6.40 -2.71 -0.11
N VAL A 91 -5.23 -2.75 0.50
CA VAL A 91 -4.11 -3.60 0.08
C VAL A 91 -4.04 -4.78 1.03
N GLU A 92 -4.14 -5.98 0.50
CA GLU A 92 -3.93 -7.21 1.26
C GLU A 92 -2.61 -7.84 0.85
N ILE A 93 -1.76 -8.13 1.83
CA ILE A 93 -0.48 -8.80 1.57
C ILE A 93 -0.75 -10.29 1.44
N THR A 94 -0.50 -10.81 0.24
CA THR A 94 -0.77 -12.22 -0.08
C THR A 94 0.47 -13.09 0.05
N LYS A 95 1.65 -12.51 -0.09
CA LYS A 95 2.91 -13.22 0.04
C LYS A 95 3.98 -12.27 0.57
N SER A 96 4.78 -12.76 1.49
CA SER A 96 5.88 -11.99 2.06
C SER A 96 6.95 -12.92 2.62
N GLY A 97 8.18 -12.43 2.64
CA GLY A 97 9.26 -13.09 3.36
C GLY A 97 9.08 -13.06 4.87
N ASP A 98 8.25 -12.13 5.36
CA ASP A 98 7.85 -12.08 6.77
C ASP A 98 6.46 -12.69 6.91
N PRO A 99 6.34 -13.88 7.54
CA PRO A 99 5.04 -14.54 7.70
C PRO A 99 4.02 -13.69 8.45
N ASN A 100 4.48 -12.77 9.27
CA ASN A 100 3.59 -11.92 10.06
C ASN A 100 2.85 -10.90 9.20
N LEU A 101 3.36 -10.59 8.02
CA LEU A 101 2.71 -9.65 7.11
C LEU A 101 1.62 -10.29 6.26
N VAL A 102 1.69 -11.59 6.04
CA VAL A 102 0.71 -12.27 5.18
C VAL A 102 -0.68 -12.20 5.81
N GLY A 103 -1.65 -11.75 5.02
CA GLY A 103 -3.02 -11.55 5.47
C GLY A 103 -3.30 -10.19 6.07
N HIS A 104 -2.27 -9.38 6.31
CA HIS A 104 -2.48 -8.00 6.77
C HIS A 104 -3.12 -7.16 5.67
N LYS A 105 -4.02 -6.30 6.09
CA LYS A 105 -4.72 -5.36 5.21
C LYS A 105 -4.37 -3.94 5.59
N PHE A 106 -4.08 -3.14 4.60
CA PHE A 106 -3.78 -1.72 4.78
C PHE A 106 -4.72 -0.91 3.89
N ARG A 107 -5.11 0.25 4.38
CA ARG A 107 -5.92 1.20 3.62
C ARG A 107 -5.02 2.28 3.06
N LEU A 108 -5.12 2.56 1.78
CA LEU A 108 -4.39 3.64 1.14
C LEU A 108 -4.91 4.98 1.67
N VAL A 109 -4.00 5.82 2.15
CA VAL A 109 -4.35 7.13 2.72
C VAL A 109 -4.01 8.24 1.72
N SER A 110 -2.74 8.31 1.32
CA SER A 110 -2.28 9.35 0.41
C SER A 110 -1.00 8.93 -0.29
N PRO A 111 -0.75 9.43 -1.52
CA PRO A 111 0.56 9.27 -2.13
C PRO A 111 1.60 9.99 -1.27
N GLN A 112 2.76 9.37 -1.07
CA GLN A 112 3.80 9.96 -0.25
C GLN A 112 4.37 11.23 -0.89
N SER A 113 4.64 11.16 -2.18
CA SER A 113 5.07 12.32 -2.94
C SER A 113 4.86 12.04 -4.42
N GLN A 114 4.46 13.06 -5.14
CA GLN A 114 4.36 12.99 -6.59
C GLN A 114 5.60 13.64 -7.17
N LYS A 115 6.40 12.85 -7.87
CA LYS A 115 7.62 13.32 -8.50
C LYS A 115 7.62 12.91 -9.95
N THR A 116 8.11 13.81 -10.82
CA THR A 116 8.23 13.51 -12.24
C THR A 116 9.15 12.31 -12.49
N HIS A 117 10.18 12.18 -11.67
CA HIS A 117 11.19 11.13 -11.81
C HIS A 117 11.10 10.07 -10.70
N ALA A 118 9.89 9.70 -10.33
CA ALA A 118 9.69 8.66 -9.31
C ALA A 118 10.09 7.28 -9.85
N THR A 119 10.67 6.46 -8.99
CA THR A 119 11.03 5.06 -9.31
C THR A 119 9.97 4.07 -8.87
N ALA A 120 9.03 4.49 -8.06
CA ALA A 120 7.94 3.66 -7.56
C ALA A 120 6.75 4.53 -7.19
N GLN A 121 5.58 3.91 -7.09
CA GLN A 121 4.38 4.55 -6.54
C GLN A 121 4.38 4.27 -5.04
N ARG A 122 4.60 5.28 -4.23
CA ARG A 122 4.69 5.15 -2.78
C ARG A 122 3.45 5.72 -2.13
N TRP A 123 2.83 4.92 -1.28
CA TRP A 123 1.59 5.28 -0.60
C TRP A 123 1.73 5.18 0.90
N ASN A 124 1.31 6.22 1.59
CA ASN A 124 1.09 6.16 3.02
C ASN A 124 -0.17 5.35 3.28
N VAL A 125 -0.09 4.43 4.20
CA VAL A 125 -1.19 3.52 4.50
C VAL A 125 -1.43 3.45 5.99
N LYS A 126 -2.62 3.00 6.37
CA LYS A 126 -2.96 2.65 7.74
C LYS A 126 -3.48 1.22 7.78
N GLU A 127 -3.21 0.53 8.86
CA GLU A 127 -3.72 -0.81 9.03
C GLU A 127 -5.24 -0.80 9.01
N ALA A 128 -5.81 -1.68 8.19
CA ALA A 128 -7.25 -1.85 8.06
C ALA A 128 -7.68 -3.11 8.80
N LEU A 129 -8.74 -2.98 9.56
CA LEU A 129 -9.32 -4.10 10.29
C LEU A 129 -10.34 -4.86 9.45
#